data_53db009cd1739c91c38f8006636f8924
#
_entry.id   53db009cd1739c91c38f8006636f8924
#
_cell.length_a   1.000
_cell.length_b   1.000
_cell.length_c   1.000
_cell.angle_alpha   90.00
_cell.angle_beta   90.00
_cell.angle_gamma   90.00
#
_symmetry.space_group_name_H-M   'P 1'
#
loop_
_entity.id
_entity.type
_entity.pdbx_description
1 polymer ?
#
loop_
_entity_poly.entity_id
_entity_poly.type
_entity_poly.pdbx_seq_one_letter_code
_entity_poly.pdbx_strand_id
1 'polypeptide(L)'
;MKNNKPHFLLIHGAWHGGWVWNEISEILNYQGYNVSTPTLTGLGEKKHLLSSKITIDTFIDDVVNHIIFENLNNIILVGHSFAGSVISGVADRLKDRIKKLIYFDAMILIDGQKPFDITPKETVEQRIELAKKFGNNISIPAPSADAFGVFDIKKSLLLEEKLTPHPLSAFQSKLILKNEVGNGIPLSYIFCTKPVYKSLESSREVVRKMKWPIFELNAGHDAMLTHPKETLNLLMKICN
;
A
#
# COMPACT_ATOMS: atom_id res chain seq x y z
N MET A 1 -10.10 3.80 31.46
CA MET A 1 -10.90 3.00 30.50
C MET A 1 -10.01 2.71 29.31
N LYS A 2 -9.81 1.42 28.94
CA LYS A 2 -9.05 1.11 27.71
C LYS A 2 -9.82 1.69 26.54
N ASN A 3 -9.16 2.50 25.70
CA ASN A 3 -9.74 3.04 24.48
C ASN A 3 -10.13 1.85 23.58
N ASN A 4 -11.42 1.60 23.43
CA ASN A 4 -11.95 0.44 22.66
C ASN A 4 -11.98 0.70 21.13
N LYS A 5 -11.43 1.86 20.70
CA LYS A 5 -11.31 2.19 19.30
C LYS A 5 -10.27 1.31 18.61
N PRO A 6 -10.46 0.94 17.34
CA PRO A 6 -9.47 0.19 16.59
C PRO A 6 -8.19 1.01 16.38
N HIS A 7 -7.08 0.32 16.16
CA HIS A 7 -5.82 0.90 15.75
C HIS A 7 -5.75 0.94 14.21
N PHE A 8 -5.53 2.11 13.63
CA PHE A 8 -5.29 2.23 12.18
C PHE A 8 -3.83 1.97 11.87
N LEU A 9 -3.55 0.97 11.05
CA LEU A 9 -2.21 0.67 10.53
C LEU A 9 -2.23 0.90 9.01
N LEU A 10 -1.57 2.00 8.58
CA LEU A 10 -1.63 2.50 7.20
C LEU A 10 -0.31 2.25 6.50
N ILE A 11 -0.33 1.36 5.49
CA ILE A 11 0.86 0.92 4.76
C ILE A 11 0.89 1.59 3.40
N HIS A 12 2.01 2.25 3.10
CA HIS A 12 2.24 2.99 1.87
C HIS A 12 2.57 2.09 0.68
N GLY A 13 2.36 2.61 -0.54
CA GLY A 13 2.67 1.95 -1.80
C GLY A 13 4.16 1.98 -2.19
N ALA A 14 4.46 1.48 -3.38
CA ALA A 14 5.80 1.55 -3.96
C ALA A 14 6.31 3.00 -4.02
N TRP A 15 7.62 3.19 -3.87
CA TRP A 15 8.35 4.48 -3.91
C TRP A 15 8.07 5.44 -2.75
N HIS A 16 6.98 5.27 -2.01
CA HIS A 16 6.57 6.12 -0.90
C HIS A 16 7.25 5.76 0.43
N GLY A 17 6.85 6.43 1.49
CA GLY A 17 7.15 6.13 2.89
C GLY A 17 5.90 6.41 3.73
N GLY A 18 5.96 6.14 5.03
CA GLY A 18 4.84 6.40 5.95
C GLY A 18 4.35 7.86 5.94
N TRP A 19 5.22 8.78 5.56
CA TRP A 19 4.94 10.22 5.45
C TRP A 19 3.71 10.56 4.57
N VAL A 20 3.39 9.72 3.58
CA VAL A 20 2.24 9.97 2.68
C VAL A 20 0.90 9.95 3.43
N TRP A 21 0.86 9.34 4.60
CA TRP A 21 -0.31 9.24 5.46
C TRP A 21 -0.39 10.31 6.56
N ASN A 22 0.58 11.26 6.64
CA ASN A 22 0.70 12.19 7.78
C ASN A 22 -0.61 12.95 8.05
N GLU A 23 -1.20 13.58 7.01
CA GLU A 23 -2.43 14.37 7.19
C GLU A 23 -3.61 13.53 7.70
N ILE A 24 -3.76 12.31 7.19
CA ILE A 24 -4.79 11.37 7.65
C ILE A 24 -4.51 10.92 9.08
N SER A 25 -3.24 10.60 9.40
CA SER A 25 -2.87 10.14 10.75
C SER A 25 -3.05 11.24 11.79
N GLU A 26 -2.74 12.49 11.48
CA GLU A 26 -2.98 13.63 12.35
C GLU A 26 -4.46 13.80 12.67
N ILE A 27 -5.35 13.72 11.67
CA ILE A 27 -6.78 13.85 11.87
C ILE A 27 -7.33 12.67 12.69
N LEU A 28 -6.91 11.43 12.40
CA LEU A 28 -7.31 10.24 13.17
C LEU A 28 -6.86 10.34 14.64
N ASN A 29 -5.62 10.76 14.88
CA ASN A 29 -5.10 10.99 16.24
C ASN A 29 -5.90 12.07 16.98
N TYR A 30 -6.22 13.19 16.31
CA TYR A 30 -7.08 14.23 16.89
C TYR A 30 -8.47 13.70 17.26
N GLN A 31 -9.00 12.75 16.49
CA GLN A 31 -10.25 12.06 16.79
C GLN A 31 -10.11 10.97 17.86
N GLY A 32 -8.92 10.77 18.44
CA GLY A 32 -8.65 9.83 19.51
C GLY A 32 -8.49 8.37 19.05
N TYR A 33 -8.13 8.13 17.80
CA TYR A 33 -7.68 6.83 17.30
C TYR A 33 -6.17 6.69 17.50
N ASN A 34 -5.70 5.46 17.70
CA ASN A 34 -4.28 5.16 17.60
C ASN A 34 -3.96 4.87 16.12
N VAL A 35 -2.85 5.41 15.64
CA VAL A 35 -2.44 5.27 14.23
C VAL A 35 -0.95 4.95 14.14
N SER A 36 -0.59 4.03 13.26
CA SER A 36 0.80 3.78 12.86
C SER A 36 0.93 3.84 11.34
N THR A 37 2.04 4.43 10.89
CA THR A 37 2.37 4.59 9.47
C THR A 37 3.82 4.16 9.21
N PRO A 38 4.17 2.87 9.45
CA PRO A 38 5.55 2.43 9.31
C PRO A 38 6.03 2.55 7.87
N THR A 39 7.28 2.99 7.71
CA THR A 39 7.96 2.95 6.40
C THR A 39 8.59 1.58 6.19
N LEU A 40 8.37 1.01 5.01
CA LEU A 40 8.93 -0.28 4.61
C LEU A 40 10.44 -0.17 4.34
N THR A 41 11.17 -1.23 4.61
CA THR A 41 12.64 -1.30 4.47
C THR A 41 13.10 -0.90 3.07
N GLY A 42 14.12 -0.03 3.00
CA GLY A 42 14.70 0.47 1.74
C GLY A 42 13.95 1.63 1.08
N LEU A 43 12.85 2.13 1.70
CA LEU A 43 12.02 3.21 1.18
C LEU A 43 12.01 4.41 2.14
N GLY A 44 11.59 5.57 1.67
CA GLY A 44 11.48 6.80 2.45
C GLY A 44 12.75 7.07 3.29
N GLU A 45 12.58 7.34 4.59
CA GLU A 45 13.68 7.58 5.53
C GLU A 45 14.57 6.35 5.75
N LYS A 46 14.12 5.15 5.35
CA LYS A 46 14.91 3.91 5.38
C LYS A 46 15.62 3.61 4.06
N LYS A 47 15.70 4.59 3.13
CA LYS A 47 16.33 4.40 1.80
C LYS A 47 17.79 3.92 1.85
N HIS A 48 18.49 4.20 2.95
CA HIS A 48 19.86 3.72 3.18
C HIS A 48 19.98 2.20 3.30
N LEU A 49 18.86 1.49 3.52
CA LEU A 49 18.79 0.02 3.57
C LEU A 49 18.47 -0.61 2.22
N LEU A 50 18.31 0.19 1.14
CA LEU A 50 17.96 -0.30 -0.18
C LEU A 50 18.98 -1.34 -0.67
N SER A 51 18.50 -2.52 -1.06
CA SER A 51 19.34 -3.61 -1.57
C SER A 51 18.55 -4.54 -2.48
N SER A 52 19.27 -5.35 -3.27
CA SER A 52 18.71 -6.40 -4.13
C SER A 52 18.13 -7.60 -3.37
N LYS A 53 18.26 -7.65 -2.04
CA LYS A 53 17.74 -8.73 -1.19
C LYS A 53 16.34 -8.44 -0.65
N ILE A 54 15.82 -7.22 -0.82
CA ILE A 54 14.50 -6.82 -0.34
C ILE A 54 13.44 -7.45 -1.24
N THR A 55 12.53 -8.22 -0.64
CA THR A 55 11.42 -8.90 -1.31
C THR A 55 10.09 -8.48 -0.71
N ILE A 56 8.97 -8.96 -1.27
CA ILE A 56 7.64 -8.78 -0.64
C ILE A 56 7.67 -9.32 0.80
N ASP A 57 8.35 -10.44 1.02
CA ASP A 57 8.45 -11.08 2.34
C ASP A 57 9.15 -10.18 3.37
N THR A 58 10.20 -9.46 2.94
CA THR A 58 10.84 -8.43 3.78
C THR A 58 9.84 -7.36 4.23
N PHE A 59 8.99 -6.90 3.33
CA PHE A 59 7.96 -5.89 3.64
C PHE A 59 6.84 -6.45 4.54
N ILE A 60 6.48 -7.72 4.35
CA ILE A 60 5.54 -8.40 5.24
C ILE A 60 6.15 -8.49 6.65
N ASP A 61 7.42 -8.87 6.77
CA ASP A 61 8.13 -8.94 8.05
C ASP A 61 8.22 -7.58 8.75
N ASP A 62 8.45 -6.48 8.02
CA ASP A 62 8.42 -5.13 8.57
C ASP A 62 7.10 -4.86 9.31
N VAL A 63 5.97 -5.19 8.68
CA VAL A 63 4.64 -4.92 9.23
C VAL A 63 4.28 -5.93 10.33
N VAL A 64 4.58 -7.22 10.14
CA VAL A 64 4.38 -8.28 11.15
C VAL A 64 5.15 -7.95 12.44
N ASN A 65 6.42 -7.59 12.32
CA ASN A 65 7.25 -7.23 13.47
C ASN A 65 6.73 -5.95 14.15
N HIS A 66 6.33 -4.94 13.37
CA HIS A 66 5.70 -3.74 13.94
C HIS A 66 4.46 -4.10 14.78
N ILE A 67 3.56 -4.95 14.25
CA ILE A 67 2.37 -5.40 15.00
C ILE A 67 2.75 -6.14 16.27
N ILE A 68 3.75 -7.03 16.21
CA ILE A 68 4.17 -7.86 17.35
C ILE A 68 4.84 -7.01 18.45
N PHE A 69 5.85 -6.20 18.08
CA PHE A 69 6.65 -5.45 19.05
C PHE A 69 5.89 -4.28 19.68
N GLU A 70 4.96 -3.65 18.93
CA GLU A 70 4.04 -2.66 19.49
C GLU A 70 2.79 -3.28 20.15
N ASN A 71 2.70 -4.62 20.16
CA ASN A 71 1.57 -5.39 20.72
C ASN A 71 0.20 -4.90 20.20
N LEU A 72 0.10 -4.61 18.93
CA LEU A 72 -1.12 -4.09 18.31
C LEU A 72 -2.18 -5.18 18.17
N ASN A 73 -3.43 -4.80 18.43
CA ASN A 73 -4.61 -5.65 18.31
C ASN A 73 -5.80 -4.81 17.81
N ASN A 74 -6.88 -5.46 17.36
CA ASN A 74 -8.07 -4.78 16.86
C ASN A 74 -7.72 -3.80 15.72
N ILE A 75 -6.91 -4.24 14.76
CA ILE A 75 -6.28 -3.42 13.74
C ILE A 75 -7.21 -3.24 12.54
N ILE A 76 -7.39 -1.99 12.09
CA ILE A 76 -7.84 -1.67 10.73
C ILE A 76 -6.56 -1.55 9.89
N LEU A 77 -6.28 -2.57 9.09
CA LEU A 77 -5.07 -2.62 8.25
C LEU A 77 -5.38 -2.13 6.85
N VAL A 78 -4.78 -1.00 6.48
CA VAL A 78 -4.96 -0.35 5.18
C VAL A 78 -3.69 -0.50 4.36
N GLY A 79 -3.79 -1.02 3.14
CA GLY A 79 -2.66 -1.12 2.22
C GLY A 79 -2.94 -0.37 0.92
N HIS A 80 -2.10 0.61 0.60
CA HIS A 80 -2.18 1.38 -0.63
C HIS A 80 -1.32 0.77 -1.74
N SER A 81 -1.86 0.68 -2.95
CA SER A 81 -1.09 0.33 -4.14
C SER A 81 -0.36 -1.02 -3.99
N PHE A 82 0.96 -1.06 -4.13
CA PHE A 82 1.82 -2.22 -3.92
C PHE A 82 1.58 -2.90 -2.56
N ALA A 83 1.29 -2.12 -1.52
CA ALA A 83 1.06 -2.65 -0.18
C ALA A 83 -0.17 -3.56 -0.05
N GLY A 84 -1.03 -3.65 -1.06
CA GLY A 84 -2.07 -4.67 -1.10
C GLY A 84 -1.50 -6.09 -1.00
N SER A 85 -0.37 -6.36 -1.68
CA SER A 85 0.35 -7.63 -1.56
C SER A 85 0.94 -7.82 -0.15
N VAL A 86 1.45 -6.76 0.47
CA VAL A 86 2.03 -6.80 1.82
C VAL A 86 0.96 -7.12 2.86
N ILE A 87 -0.17 -6.38 2.85
CA ILE A 87 -1.25 -6.60 3.83
C ILE A 87 -1.91 -7.98 3.66
N SER A 88 -1.92 -8.54 2.44
CA SER A 88 -2.37 -9.92 2.21
C SER A 88 -1.48 -10.93 2.94
N GLY A 89 -0.15 -10.77 2.88
CA GLY A 89 0.79 -11.63 3.61
C GLY A 89 0.72 -11.43 5.13
N VAL A 90 0.51 -10.19 5.58
CA VAL A 90 0.29 -9.90 7.02
C VAL A 90 -0.99 -10.56 7.53
N ALA A 91 -2.09 -10.48 6.76
CA ALA A 91 -3.36 -11.12 7.08
C ALA A 91 -3.24 -12.65 7.14
N ASP A 92 -2.40 -13.23 6.28
CA ASP A 92 -2.13 -14.67 6.29
C ASP A 92 -1.43 -15.13 7.58
N ARG A 93 -0.55 -14.29 8.15
CA ARG A 93 0.27 -14.60 9.33
C ARG A 93 -0.34 -14.20 10.66
N LEU A 94 -1.11 -13.09 10.70
CA LEU A 94 -1.59 -12.46 11.94
C LEU A 94 -3.09 -12.18 11.92
N LYS A 95 -3.90 -13.09 11.36
CA LYS A 95 -5.37 -12.97 11.25
C LYS A 95 -6.03 -12.43 12.52
N ASP A 96 -5.70 -13.02 13.67
CA ASP A 96 -6.37 -12.75 14.93
C ASP A 96 -6.10 -11.33 15.50
N ARG A 97 -5.12 -10.63 14.96
CA ARG A 97 -4.80 -9.25 15.33
C ARG A 97 -5.59 -8.22 14.50
N ILE A 98 -6.16 -8.65 13.36
CA ILE A 98 -6.74 -7.77 12.35
C ILE A 98 -8.26 -7.84 12.41
N LYS A 99 -8.89 -6.70 12.68
CA LYS A 99 -10.34 -6.54 12.64
C LYS A 99 -10.88 -6.42 11.23
N LYS A 100 -10.16 -5.69 10.35
CA LYS A 100 -10.60 -5.41 8.99
C LYS A 100 -9.41 -5.10 8.08
N LEU A 101 -9.51 -5.52 6.81
CA LEU A 101 -8.59 -5.17 5.74
C LEU A 101 -9.22 -4.13 4.82
N ILE A 102 -8.45 -3.12 4.43
CA ILE A 102 -8.86 -2.14 3.42
C ILE A 102 -7.77 -2.07 2.35
N TYR A 103 -8.10 -2.54 1.17
CA TYR A 103 -7.27 -2.44 -0.02
C TYR A 103 -7.54 -1.10 -0.69
N PHE A 104 -6.64 -0.14 -0.51
CA PHE A 104 -6.80 1.23 -0.98
C PHE A 104 -6.12 1.42 -2.33
N ASP A 105 -6.89 1.38 -3.40
CA ASP A 105 -6.44 1.35 -4.81
C ASP A 105 -5.21 0.45 -4.98
N ALA A 106 -5.36 -0.81 -4.56
CA ALA A 106 -4.26 -1.69 -4.20
C ALA A 106 -4.08 -2.86 -5.17
N MET A 107 -2.86 -3.37 -5.20
CA MET A 107 -2.48 -4.57 -5.93
C MET A 107 -3.01 -5.82 -5.21
N ILE A 108 -3.67 -6.70 -5.95
CA ILE A 108 -4.16 -7.99 -5.44
C ILE A 108 -3.38 -9.11 -6.14
N LEU A 109 -2.59 -9.84 -5.37
CA LEU A 109 -1.89 -11.04 -5.79
C LEU A 109 -2.51 -12.26 -5.13
N ILE A 110 -2.64 -13.34 -5.85
CA ILE A 110 -2.93 -14.67 -5.29
C ILE A 110 -1.61 -15.40 -4.99
N ASP A 111 -1.69 -16.52 -4.26
CA ASP A 111 -0.52 -17.32 -3.91
C ASP A 111 0.35 -17.66 -5.12
N GLY A 112 1.67 -17.51 -4.95
CA GLY A 112 2.68 -17.78 -5.98
C GLY A 112 2.89 -16.69 -7.02
N GLN A 113 2.00 -15.66 -7.11
CA GLN A 113 2.15 -14.56 -8.06
C GLN A 113 3.20 -13.53 -7.62
N LYS A 114 3.77 -12.87 -8.61
CA LYS A 114 4.66 -11.70 -8.46
C LYS A 114 3.90 -10.43 -8.87
N PRO A 115 4.27 -9.25 -8.38
CA PRO A 115 3.75 -7.98 -8.89
C PRO A 115 3.87 -7.83 -10.40
N PHE A 116 4.97 -8.27 -10.99
CA PHE A 116 5.17 -8.21 -12.44
C PHE A 116 4.27 -9.15 -13.24
N ASP A 117 3.74 -10.22 -12.63
CA ASP A 117 2.83 -11.16 -13.33
C ASP A 117 1.47 -10.52 -13.65
N ILE A 118 1.05 -9.52 -12.86
CA ILE A 118 -0.23 -8.82 -13.01
C ILE A 118 -0.09 -7.38 -13.54
N THR A 119 1.14 -6.92 -13.72
CA THR A 119 1.44 -5.61 -14.31
C THR A 119 1.43 -5.71 -15.84
N PRO A 120 0.87 -4.73 -16.58
CA PRO A 120 0.93 -4.73 -18.05
C PRO A 120 2.36 -4.92 -18.56
N LYS A 121 2.53 -5.79 -19.55
CA LYS A 121 3.85 -6.20 -20.08
C LYS A 121 4.73 -5.00 -20.45
N GLU A 122 4.17 -4.02 -21.13
CA GLU A 122 4.87 -2.79 -21.51
C GLU A 122 5.40 -2.02 -20.29
N THR A 123 4.61 -1.95 -19.22
CA THR A 123 5.02 -1.31 -17.96
C THR A 123 6.15 -2.10 -17.28
N VAL A 124 6.12 -3.44 -17.35
CA VAL A 124 7.19 -4.30 -16.80
C VAL A 124 8.49 -4.05 -17.56
N GLU A 125 8.45 -4.07 -18.91
CA GLU A 125 9.61 -3.82 -19.77
C GLU A 125 10.20 -2.44 -19.49
N GLN A 126 9.37 -1.41 -19.39
CA GLN A 126 9.79 -0.05 -19.06
C GLN A 126 10.47 0.01 -17.68
N ARG A 127 9.89 -0.62 -16.65
CA ARG A 127 10.46 -0.62 -15.29
C ARG A 127 11.79 -1.35 -15.23
N ILE A 128 11.94 -2.45 -15.94
CA ILE A 128 13.22 -3.20 -16.04
C ILE A 128 14.28 -2.34 -16.71
N GLU A 129 13.94 -1.67 -17.81
CA GLU A 129 14.88 -0.79 -18.52
C GLU A 129 15.29 0.41 -17.66
N LEU A 130 14.35 1.04 -16.95
CA LEU A 130 14.65 2.11 -15.99
C LEU A 130 15.55 1.62 -14.85
N ALA A 131 15.30 0.43 -14.31
CA ALA A 131 16.14 -0.16 -13.27
C ALA A 131 17.56 -0.42 -13.77
N LYS A 132 17.71 -0.90 -15.00
CA LYS A 132 19.01 -1.12 -15.64
C LYS A 132 19.76 0.19 -15.86
N LYS A 133 19.07 1.21 -16.38
CA LYS A 133 19.69 2.47 -16.78
C LYS A 133 20.03 3.39 -15.60
N PHE A 134 19.17 3.44 -14.57
CA PHE A 134 19.25 4.42 -13.49
C PHE A 134 19.31 3.81 -12.09
N GLY A 135 19.01 2.53 -11.94
CA GLY A 135 18.89 1.86 -10.64
C GLY A 135 19.93 0.76 -10.39
N ASN A 136 20.99 0.66 -11.20
CA ASN A 136 22.05 -0.36 -11.11
C ASN A 136 21.49 -1.81 -11.03
N ASN A 137 20.36 -2.09 -11.68
CA ASN A 137 19.60 -3.34 -11.57
C ASN A 137 19.13 -3.69 -10.13
N ILE A 138 19.16 -2.75 -9.19
CA ILE A 138 18.76 -2.94 -7.79
C ILE A 138 17.39 -2.33 -7.54
N SER A 139 17.11 -1.18 -8.16
CA SER A 139 15.89 -0.42 -7.88
C SER A 139 15.28 0.20 -9.13
N ILE A 140 13.99 0.49 -9.04
CA ILE A 140 13.20 1.20 -10.06
C ILE A 140 13.05 2.65 -9.61
N PRO A 141 13.49 3.64 -10.39
CA PRO A 141 13.25 5.05 -10.10
C PRO A 141 11.77 5.34 -9.91
N ALA A 142 11.45 6.33 -9.09
CA ALA A 142 10.07 6.77 -8.91
C ALA A 142 9.53 7.39 -10.20
N PRO A 143 8.25 7.13 -10.57
CA PRO A 143 7.57 7.87 -11.61
C PRO A 143 7.35 9.33 -11.21
N SER A 144 6.99 10.17 -12.18
CA SER A 144 6.56 11.55 -11.93
C SER A 144 5.22 11.61 -11.17
N ALA A 145 4.94 12.74 -10.53
CA ALA A 145 3.74 12.94 -9.70
C ALA A 145 2.42 12.76 -10.48
N ASP A 146 2.39 13.17 -11.74
CA ASP A 146 1.22 13.02 -12.63
C ASP A 146 0.85 11.55 -12.89
N ALA A 147 1.83 10.64 -12.88
CA ALA A 147 1.58 9.21 -12.98
C ALA A 147 0.72 8.67 -11.82
N PHE A 148 0.77 9.31 -10.65
CA PHE A 148 -0.07 9.00 -9.49
C PHE A 148 -1.38 9.81 -9.44
N GLY A 149 -1.63 10.66 -10.45
CA GLY A 149 -2.79 11.54 -10.48
C GLY A 149 -2.66 12.77 -9.58
N VAL A 150 -1.43 13.20 -9.31
CA VAL A 150 -1.11 14.38 -8.50
C VAL A 150 -0.73 15.52 -9.44
N PHE A 151 -1.62 16.53 -9.56
CA PHE A 151 -1.45 17.67 -10.46
C PHE A 151 -1.27 19.00 -9.72
N ASP A 152 -1.50 19.04 -8.41
CA ASP A 152 -1.22 20.20 -7.57
C ASP A 152 0.29 20.41 -7.46
N ILE A 153 0.75 21.63 -7.76
CA ILE A 153 2.18 21.96 -7.83
C ILE A 153 2.89 21.68 -6.49
N LYS A 154 2.27 22.09 -5.37
CA LYS A 154 2.90 21.91 -4.04
C LYS A 154 3.02 20.43 -3.68
N LYS A 155 1.99 19.63 -3.98
CA LYS A 155 1.99 18.19 -3.73
C LYS A 155 2.91 17.45 -4.68
N SER A 156 3.04 17.88 -5.93
CA SER A 156 4.01 17.35 -6.88
C SER A 156 5.46 17.59 -6.42
N LEU A 157 5.79 18.79 -5.97
CA LEU A 157 7.11 19.10 -5.41
C LEU A 157 7.40 18.28 -4.14
N LEU A 158 6.40 18.07 -3.28
CA LEU A 158 6.54 17.20 -2.11
C LEU A 158 6.83 15.75 -2.51
N LEU A 159 6.18 15.24 -3.56
CA LEU A 159 6.45 13.90 -4.09
C LEU A 159 7.88 13.80 -4.65
N GLU A 160 8.30 14.74 -5.47
CA GLU A 160 9.66 14.79 -6.05
C GLU A 160 10.74 14.79 -4.95
N GLU A 161 10.51 15.50 -3.85
CA GLU A 161 11.43 15.54 -2.71
C GLU A 161 11.48 14.21 -1.94
N LYS A 162 10.33 13.55 -1.75
CA LYS A 162 10.19 12.47 -0.77
C LYS A 162 10.10 11.06 -1.37
N LEU A 163 9.79 10.93 -2.65
CA LEU A 163 9.79 9.62 -3.30
C LEU A 163 11.21 9.06 -3.38
N THR A 164 11.32 7.76 -3.20
CA THR A 164 12.59 7.02 -3.26
C THR A 164 12.51 5.88 -4.26
N PRO A 165 13.63 5.47 -4.88
CA PRO A 165 13.64 4.28 -5.74
C PRO A 165 13.10 3.05 -5.00
N HIS A 166 12.32 2.22 -5.70
CA HIS A 166 11.74 0.99 -5.12
C HIS A 166 12.58 -0.24 -5.48
N PRO A 167 12.81 -1.20 -4.55
CA PRO A 167 13.59 -2.42 -4.85
C PRO A 167 12.98 -3.19 -6.03
N LEU A 168 13.77 -3.43 -7.07
CA LEU A 168 13.36 -4.23 -8.24
C LEU A 168 12.98 -5.66 -7.82
N SER A 169 13.76 -6.25 -6.91
CA SER A 169 13.57 -7.60 -6.38
C SER A 169 12.19 -7.78 -5.71
N ALA A 170 11.62 -6.74 -5.11
CA ALA A 170 10.27 -6.80 -4.55
C ALA A 170 9.18 -6.97 -5.62
N PHE A 171 9.36 -6.36 -6.82
CA PHE A 171 8.45 -6.59 -7.95
C PHE A 171 8.64 -7.97 -8.61
N GLN A 172 9.78 -8.60 -8.40
CA GLN A 172 10.16 -9.89 -8.97
C GLN A 172 9.97 -11.07 -8.01
N SER A 173 9.72 -10.81 -6.73
CA SER A 173 9.50 -11.86 -5.72
C SER A 173 8.05 -12.31 -5.70
N LYS A 174 7.84 -13.57 -5.35
CA LYS A 174 6.52 -14.17 -5.21
C LYS A 174 5.90 -13.81 -3.86
N LEU A 175 4.61 -13.55 -3.84
CA LEU A 175 3.81 -13.58 -2.62
C LEU A 175 3.50 -15.05 -2.32
N ILE A 176 3.80 -15.51 -1.11
CA ILE A 176 3.48 -16.87 -0.66
C ILE A 176 2.41 -16.76 0.43
N LEU A 177 1.28 -17.38 0.20
CA LEU A 177 0.14 -17.44 1.11
C LEU A 177 -0.19 -18.89 1.45
N LYS A 178 -0.60 -19.13 2.69
CA LYS A 178 -1.13 -20.43 3.13
C LYS A 178 -2.65 -20.52 2.99
N ASN A 179 -3.31 -19.36 2.93
CA ASN A 179 -4.76 -19.22 2.87
C ASN A 179 -5.14 -18.35 1.66
N GLU A 180 -6.42 -18.31 1.34
CA GLU A 180 -6.94 -17.39 0.32
C GLU A 180 -6.69 -15.91 0.73
N VAL A 181 -6.60 -15.03 -0.27
CA VAL A 181 -6.38 -13.61 -0.05
C VAL A 181 -7.44 -13.04 0.90
N GLY A 182 -6.98 -12.35 1.95
CA GLY A 182 -7.84 -11.84 3.01
C GLY A 182 -8.10 -12.80 4.16
N ASN A 183 -7.78 -14.10 4.02
CA ASN A 183 -7.81 -15.11 5.07
C ASN A 183 -9.13 -15.13 5.89
N GLY A 184 -10.26 -14.83 5.26
CA GLY A 184 -11.58 -14.76 5.91
C GLY A 184 -11.77 -13.56 6.86
N ILE A 185 -10.88 -12.58 6.84
CA ILE A 185 -11.03 -11.29 7.56
C ILE A 185 -12.02 -10.43 6.79
N PRO A 186 -12.93 -9.69 7.46
CA PRO A 186 -13.77 -8.69 6.80
C PRO A 186 -12.90 -7.71 5.99
N LEU A 187 -13.19 -7.54 4.72
CA LEU A 187 -12.39 -6.71 3.83
C LEU A 187 -13.22 -5.78 2.95
N SER A 188 -12.57 -4.77 2.40
CA SER A 188 -13.14 -3.85 1.42
C SER A 188 -12.06 -3.36 0.47
N TYR A 189 -12.48 -2.99 -0.74
CA TYR A 189 -11.60 -2.36 -1.74
C TYR A 189 -12.07 -0.95 -2.05
N ILE A 190 -11.15 0.01 -2.08
CA ILE A 190 -11.40 1.38 -2.52
C ILE A 190 -10.81 1.56 -3.91
N PHE A 191 -11.65 1.97 -4.88
CA PHE A 191 -11.23 2.37 -6.21
C PHE A 191 -11.05 3.89 -6.28
N CYS A 192 -9.85 4.35 -6.65
CA CYS A 192 -9.62 5.71 -7.10
C CYS A 192 -9.99 5.82 -8.58
N THR A 193 -10.94 6.72 -8.90
CA THR A 193 -11.59 6.71 -10.22
C THR A 193 -11.20 7.85 -11.14
N LYS A 194 -10.47 8.87 -10.64
CA LYS A 194 -10.19 10.06 -11.45
C LYS A 194 -8.85 10.75 -11.12
N PRO A 195 -7.81 10.53 -11.91
CA PRO A 195 -7.70 9.55 -12.99
C PRO A 195 -7.57 8.12 -12.48
N VAL A 196 -8.00 7.17 -13.30
CA VAL A 196 -7.83 5.74 -13.03
C VAL A 196 -6.36 5.35 -13.20
N TYR A 197 -5.78 4.70 -12.20
CA TYR A 197 -4.42 4.13 -12.29
C TYR A 197 -4.45 2.79 -13.03
N LYS A 198 -4.16 2.82 -14.34
CA LYS A 198 -4.34 1.68 -15.27
C LYS A 198 -3.55 0.43 -14.90
N SER A 199 -2.39 0.57 -14.24
CA SER A 199 -1.55 -0.57 -13.85
C SER A 199 -2.21 -1.52 -12.84
N LEU A 200 -3.35 -1.16 -12.26
CA LEU A 200 -4.11 -1.97 -11.30
C LEU A 200 -5.38 -2.63 -11.89
N GLU A 201 -5.60 -2.54 -13.20
CA GLU A 201 -6.86 -3.07 -13.77
C GLU A 201 -7.00 -4.58 -13.53
N SER A 202 -5.93 -5.36 -13.67
CA SER A 202 -5.95 -6.81 -13.34
C SER A 202 -6.39 -7.07 -11.89
N SER A 203 -5.94 -6.24 -10.92
CA SER A 203 -6.38 -6.33 -9.53
C SER A 203 -7.85 -6.00 -9.34
N ARG A 204 -8.35 -4.99 -10.05
CA ARG A 204 -9.77 -4.59 -10.03
C ARG A 204 -10.67 -5.67 -10.62
N GLU A 205 -10.22 -6.37 -11.67
CA GLU A 205 -10.92 -7.53 -12.23
C GLU A 205 -11.03 -8.67 -11.22
N VAL A 206 -9.94 -8.98 -10.49
CA VAL A 206 -9.94 -9.96 -9.41
C VAL A 206 -10.94 -9.59 -8.33
N VAL A 207 -10.95 -8.33 -7.88
CA VAL A 207 -11.87 -7.81 -6.86
C VAL A 207 -13.34 -7.96 -7.30
N ARG A 208 -13.65 -7.60 -8.57
CA ARG A 208 -15.00 -7.78 -9.13
C ARG A 208 -15.40 -9.25 -9.19
N LYS A 209 -14.50 -10.12 -9.65
CA LYS A 209 -14.73 -11.58 -9.73
C LYS A 209 -14.95 -12.20 -8.36
N MET A 210 -14.21 -11.77 -7.34
CA MET A 210 -14.35 -12.22 -5.95
C MET A 210 -15.56 -11.58 -5.25
N LYS A 211 -16.25 -10.65 -5.90
CA LYS A 211 -17.42 -9.92 -5.35
C LYS A 211 -17.12 -9.24 -4.01
N TRP A 212 -15.90 -8.70 -3.86
CA TRP A 212 -15.56 -7.94 -2.66
C TRP A 212 -16.39 -6.65 -2.55
N PRO A 213 -16.67 -6.17 -1.33
CA PRO A 213 -17.27 -4.84 -1.15
C PRO A 213 -16.38 -3.75 -1.76
N ILE A 214 -16.92 -3.00 -2.73
CA ILE A 214 -16.20 -1.95 -3.45
C ILE A 214 -16.78 -0.59 -3.05
N PHE A 215 -15.87 0.36 -2.82
CA PHE A 215 -16.17 1.76 -2.58
C PHE A 215 -15.38 2.59 -3.58
N GLU A 216 -16.00 3.62 -4.13
CA GLU A 216 -15.36 4.51 -5.09
C GLU A 216 -14.97 5.84 -4.45
N LEU A 217 -13.78 6.32 -4.81
CA LEU A 217 -13.28 7.64 -4.45
C LEU A 217 -12.97 8.43 -5.72
N ASN A 218 -13.63 9.56 -5.90
CA ASN A 218 -13.42 10.43 -7.07
C ASN A 218 -12.12 11.25 -6.93
N ALA A 219 -11.00 10.55 -6.97
CA ALA A 219 -9.64 11.08 -6.83
C ALA A 219 -8.65 10.21 -7.61
N GLY A 220 -7.42 10.70 -7.79
CA GLY A 220 -6.31 9.93 -8.36
C GLY A 220 -5.74 8.90 -7.38
N HIS A 221 -4.73 8.17 -7.84
CA HIS A 221 -4.12 7.06 -7.11
C HIS A 221 -3.62 7.46 -5.71
N ASP A 222 -2.99 8.62 -5.59
CA ASP A 222 -2.49 9.17 -4.32
C ASP A 222 -3.55 10.05 -3.60
N ALA A 223 -4.78 9.52 -3.51
CA ALA A 223 -5.89 10.25 -2.88
C ALA A 223 -5.65 10.57 -1.40
N MET A 224 -4.87 9.77 -0.67
CA MET A 224 -4.49 10.07 0.71
C MET A 224 -3.69 11.38 0.83
N LEU A 225 -2.97 11.75 -0.23
CA LEU A 225 -2.24 13.02 -0.32
C LEU A 225 -3.11 14.13 -0.92
N THR A 226 -3.87 13.84 -1.99
CA THR A 226 -4.60 14.86 -2.76
C THR A 226 -5.96 15.19 -2.18
N HIS A 227 -6.65 14.20 -1.59
CA HIS A 227 -8.02 14.27 -1.03
C HIS A 227 -8.09 13.62 0.36
N PRO A 228 -7.28 14.08 1.34
CA PRO A 228 -7.15 13.41 2.64
C PRO A 228 -8.45 13.38 3.44
N LYS A 229 -9.28 14.43 3.35
CA LYS A 229 -10.57 14.50 4.06
C LYS A 229 -11.58 13.51 3.50
N GLU A 230 -11.71 13.45 2.18
CA GLU A 230 -12.59 12.49 1.49
C GLU A 230 -12.14 11.06 1.72
N THR A 231 -10.81 10.83 1.65
CA THR A 231 -10.20 9.53 1.98
C THR A 231 -10.53 9.11 3.40
N LEU A 232 -10.32 9.99 4.38
CA LEU A 232 -10.65 9.70 5.77
C LEU A 232 -12.12 9.41 5.98
N ASN A 233 -13.02 10.24 5.43
CA ASN A 233 -14.46 10.04 5.54
C ASN A 233 -14.87 8.66 4.99
N LEU A 234 -14.25 8.25 3.88
CA LEU A 234 -14.52 6.93 3.31
C LEU A 234 -14.00 5.80 4.18
N LEU A 235 -12.77 5.91 4.72
CA LEU A 235 -12.21 4.95 5.67
C LEU A 235 -13.11 4.79 6.89
N MET A 236 -13.59 5.90 7.47
CA MET A 236 -14.48 5.87 8.63
C MET A 236 -15.82 5.23 8.31
N LYS A 237 -16.41 5.53 7.14
CA LYS A 237 -17.66 4.90 6.67
C LYS A 237 -17.51 3.38 6.52
N ILE A 238 -16.37 2.91 6.03
CA ILE A 238 -16.07 1.49 5.85
C ILE A 238 -15.89 0.77 7.20
N CYS A 239 -15.38 1.47 8.21
CA CYS A 239 -15.09 0.89 9.53
C CYS A 239 -16.31 0.80 10.48
N ASN A 240 -17.33 1.58 10.23
CA ASN A 240 -18.61 1.58 10.97
C ASN A 240 -19.57 0.53 10.41
#